data_2fa293cd46356f290d768542af5fb9c8
#
_entry.id   2fa293cd46356f290d768542af5fb9c8
#
_cell.length_a   1.000
_cell.length_b   1.000
_cell.length_c   1.000
_cell.angle_alpha   90.00
_cell.angle_beta   90.00
_cell.angle_gamma   90.00
#
_symmetry.space_group_name_H-M   'P 1'
#
loop_
_entity.id
_entity.type
_entity.pdbx_description
1 polymer ?
#
loop_
_entity_poly.entity_id
_entity_poly.type
_entity_poly.pdbx_seq_one_letter_code
_entity_poly.pdbx_strand_id
1 'polypeptide(L)'
;MIDALLKGLAISLLLIFSVGPVIFTTIKQTINHGRRGGFSFIIGVWISDVIWVVLSNGFSEAIKTLLDFKIPIGIGGCIFLIGMGIYFVFIKKIEPRRLQEPVEIAGDEYTPTGKKTNYFAIMSSGFIINTLNPAVISFWVIMAASLASVYSFNDRIIIFTTCLGVNMLADVGKV
;
A
#
# COMPACT_ATOMS: atom_id res chain seq x y z
N MET A 1 20.33 16.16 -8.90
CA MET A 1 19.66 15.30 -9.90
C MET A 1 20.14 13.85 -9.85
N ILE A 2 21.43 13.53 -10.03
CA ILE A 2 21.94 12.14 -9.96
C ILE A 2 21.71 11.53 -8.58
N ASP A 3 21.99 12.27 -7.50
CA ASP A 3 21.73 11.79 -6.13
C ASP A 3 20.24 11.48 -5.89
N ALA A 4 19.34 12.32 -6.39
CA ALA A 4 17.90 12.08 -6.29
C ALA A 4 17.48 10.80 -7.05
N LEU A 5 18.03 10.55 -8.24
CA LEU A 5 17.78 9.31 -8.97
C LEU A 5 18.29 8.07 -8.22
N LEU A 6 19.49 8.13 -7.67
CA LEU A 6 20.06 7.02 -6.88
C LEU A 6 19.25 6.74 -5.62
N LYS A 7 18.76 7.79 -4.94
CA LYS A 7 17.86 7.65 -3.79
C LYS A 7 16.54 7.01 -4.18
N GLY A 8 15.93 7.44 -5.29
CA GLY A 8 14.70 6.82 -5.80
C GLY A 8 14.89 5.34 -6.12
N LEU A 9 16.01 4.96 -6.73
CA LEU A 9 16.36 3.56 -6.98
C LEU A 9 16.55 2.77 -5.67
N ALA A 10 17.27 3.32 -4.71
CA ALA A 10 17.47 2.66 -3.42
C ALA A 10 16.16 2.41 -2.66
N ILE A 11 15.25 3.40 -2.67
CA ILE A 11 13.93 3.28 -2.04
C ILE A 11 13.08 2.25 -2.79
N SER A 12 13.14 2.21 -4.12
CA SER A 12 12.39 1.23 -4.92
C SER A 12 12.80 -0.21 -4.61
N LEU A 13 14.09 -0.46 -4.38
CA LEU A 13 14.57 -1.78 -3.99
C LEU A 13 13.93 -2.26 -2.68
N LEU A 14 13.77 -1.39 -1.68
CA LEU A 14 13.09 -1.72 -0.44
C LEU A 14 11.64 -2.14 -0.68
N LEU A 15 10.93 -1.43 -1.57
CA LEU A 15 9.54 -1.76 -1.91
C LEU A 15 9.43 -3.07 -2.71
N ILE A 16 10.33 -3.31 -3.67
CA ILE A 16 10.32 -4.52 -4.50
C ILE A 16 10.44 -5.78 -3.64
N PHE A 17 11.28 -5.74 -2.61
CA PHE A 17 11.49 -6.85 -1.68
C PHE A 17 10.49 -6.89 -0.53
N SER A 18 9.63 -5.88 -0.39
CA SER A 18 8.58 -5.87 0.62
C SER A 18 7.47 -6.87 0.26
N VAL A 19 7.49 -8.02 0.92
CA VAL A 19 6.47 -9.05 0.75
C VAL A 19 5.26 -8.72 1.61
N GLY A 20 4.11 -8.50 0.98
CA GLY A 20 2.88 -8.12 1.68
C GLY A 20 1.62 -8.70 1.02
N PRO A 21 0.43 -8.38 1.56
CA PRO A 21 -0.85 -8.90 1.05
C PRO A 21 -1.08 -8.59 -0.43
N VAL A 22 -0.49 -7.51 -0.94
CA VAL A 22 -0.59 -7.11 -2.36
C VAL A 22 0.03 -8.17 -3.27
N ILE A 23 1.24 -8.68 -2.95
CA ILE A 23 1.92 -9.68 -3.78
C ILE A 23 1.10 -10.97 -3.84
N PHE A 24 0.65 -11.48 -2.69
CA PHE A 24 -0.17 -12.70 -2.64
C PHE A 24 -1.46 -12.56 -3.42
N THR A 25 -2.12 -11.39 -3.31
CA THR A 25 -3.35 -11.13 -4.04
C THR A 25 -3.08 -10.98 -5.55
N THR A 26 -1.97 -10.36 -5.95
CA THR A 26 -1.56 -10.27 -7.36
C THR A 26 -1.41 -11.68 -7.96
N ILE A 27 -0.68 -12.56 -7.29
CA ILE A 27 -0.49 -13.94 -7.73
C ILE A 27 -1.85 -14.66 -7.82
N LYS A 28 -2.71 -14.52 -6.79
CA LYS A 28 -4.05 -15.12 -6.79
C LYS A 28 -4.89 -14.62 -7.97
N GLN A 29 -4.90 -13.32 -8.24
CA GLN A 29 -5.66 -12.76 -9.38
C GLN A 29 -5.09 -13.20 -10.73
N THR A 30 -3.77 -13.36 -10.82
CA THR A 30 -3.12 -13.86 -12.03
C THR A 30 -3.48 -15.34 -12.28
N ILE A 31 -3.48 -16.17 -11.24
CA ILE A 31 -3.85 -17.59 -11.36
C ILE A 31 -5.33 -17.74 -11.72
N ASN A 32 -6.22 -16.99 -11.04
CA ASN A 32 -7.67 -17.16 -11.20
C ASN A 32 -8.23 -16.54 -12.49
N HIS A 33 -7.67 -15.41 -12.94
CA HIS A 33 -8.22 -14.63 -14.06
C HIS A 33 -7.20 -14.40 -15.18
N GLY A 34 -6.07 -15.13 -15.15
CA GLY A 34 -4.98 -14.98 -16.10
C GLY A 34 -4.26 -13.64 -15.95
N ARG A 35 -3.31 -13.37 -16.84
CA ARG A 35 -2.52 -12.14 -16.85
C ARG A 35 -3.37 -10.87 -16.84
N ARG A 36 -4.51 -10.86 -17.53
CA ARG A 36 -5.41 -9.69 -17.54
C ARG A 36 -5.96 -9.38 -16.14
N GLY A 37 -6.27 -10.39 -15.34
CA GLY A 37 -6.70 -10.21 -13.94
C GLY A 37 -5.59 -9.65 -13.08
N GLY A 38 -4.38 -10.19 -13.17
CA GLY A 38 -3.21 -9.69 -12.48
C GLY A 38 -2.91 -8.22 -12.82
N PHE A 39 -2.89 -7.87 -14.11
CA PHE A 39 -2.69 -6.49 -14.56
C PHE A 39 -3.79 -5.54 -14.08
N SER A 40 -5.06 -5.96 -14.13
CA SER A 40 -6.15 -5.13 -13.61
C SER A 40 -5.96 -4.82 -12.13
N PHE A 41 -5.57 -5.81 -11.33
CA PHE A 41 -5.30 -5.64 -9.91
C PHE A 41 -4.14 -4.66 -9.66
N ILE A 42 -3.01 -4.84 -10.36
CA ILE A 42 -1.83 -3.99 -10.23
C ILE A 42 -2.12 -2.54 -10.63
N ILE A 43 -2.92 -2.29 -11.66
CA ILE A 43 -3.32 -0.93 -12.03
C ILE A 43 -4.03 -0.24 -10.85
N GLY A 44 -4.89 -0.96 -10.13
CA GLY A 44 -5.52 -0.44 -8.91
C GLY A 44 -4.50 -0.08 -7.82
N VAL A 45 -3.49 -0.93 -7.61
CA VAL A 45 -2.38 -0.68 -6.68
C VAL A 45 -1.61 0.58 -7.09
N TRP A 46 -1.23 0.72 -8.36
CA TRP A 46 -0.50 1.87 -8.87
C TRP A 46 -1.25 3.19 -8.68
N ILE A 47 -2.56 3.20 -8.94
CA ILE A 47 -3.40 4.38 -8.72
C ILE A 47 -3.35 4.78 -7.23
N SER A 48 -3.45 3.81 -6.33
CA SER A 48 -3.35 4.04 -4.90
C SER A 48 -1.99 4.62 -4.49
N ASP A 49 -0.89 4.06 -5.00
CA ASP A 49 0.46 4.53 -4.68
C ASP A 49 0.69 5.97 -5.18
N VAL A 50 0.25 6.29 -6.40
CA VAL A 50 0.32 7.67 -6.92
C VAL A 50 -0.47 8.63 -6.03
N ILE A 51 -1.67 8.26 -5.60
CA ILE A 51 -2.48 9.09 -4.71
C ILE A 51 -1.75 9.31 -3.37
N TRP A 52 -1.20 8.24 -2.77
CA TRP A 52 -0.46 8.36 -1.51
C TRP A 52 0.78 9.23 -1.66
N VAL A 53 1.53 9.13 -2.75
CA VAL A 53 2.70 10.00 -3.03
C VAL A 53 2.27 11.46 -3.16
N VAL A 54 1.21 11.75 -3.91
CA VAL A 54 0.70 13.12 -4.08
C VAL A 54 0.23 13.70 -2.74
N LEU A 55 -0.57 12.95 -1.98
CA LEU A 55 -1.04 13.37 -0.68
C LEU A 55 0.11 13.60 0.30
N SER A 56 1.03 12.64 0.43
CA SER A 56 2.15 12.73 1.37
C SER A 56 3.08 13.90 1.05
N ASN A 57 3.33 14.19 -0.23
CA ASN A 57 4.14 15.33 -0.63
C ASN A 57 3.39 16.66 -0.46
N GLY A 58 2.11 16.72 -0.82
CA GLY A 58 1.28 17.91 -0.64
C GLY A 58 1.11 18.31 0.81
N PHE A 59 0.99 17.33 1.70
CA PHE A 59 0.89 17.56 3.14
C PHE A 59 2.23 17.56 3.89
N SER A 60 3.36 17.44 3.20
CA SER A 60 4.68 17.37 3.85
C SER A 60 5.01 18.60 4.69
N GLU A 61 4.57 19.79 4.30
CA GLU A 61 4.73 21.01 5.10
C GLU A 61 3.83 20.99 6.36
N ALA A 62 2.60 20.52 6.23
CA ALA A 62 1.71 20.32 7.37
C ALA A 62 2.26 19.25 8.33
N ILE A 63 2.88 18.19 7.80
CA ILE A 63 3.53 17.14 8.60
C ILE A 63 4.72 17.72 9.37
N LYS A 64 5.51 18.62 8.79
CA LYS A 64 6.60 19.33 9.53
C LYS A 64 6.06 20.08 10.74
N THR A 65 4.97 20.83 10.57
CA THR A 65 4.30 21.53 11.67
C THR A 65 3.76 20.55 12.72
N LEU A 66 3.23 19.39 12.29
CA LEU A 66 2.78 18.34 13.21
C LEU A 66 3.94 17.66 13.96
N LEU A 67 5.14 17.63 13.39
CA LEU A 67 6.32 17.09 14.08
C LEU A 67 6.75 17.94 15.27
N ASP A 68 6.38 19.23 15.33
CA ASP A 68 6.57 20.06 16.51
C ASP A 68 5.70 19.56 17.69
N PHE A 69 4.60 18.88 17.37
CA PHE A 69 3.70 18.22 18.33
C PHE A 69 3.95 16.71 18.47
N LYS A 70 5.15 16.22 18.10
CA LYS A 70 5.49 14.79 18.12
C LYS A 70 5.22 14.09 19.45
N ILE A 71 5.45 14.78 20.58
CA ILE A 71 5.24 14.19 21.91
C ILE A 71 3.74 14.01 22.21
N PRO A 72 2.86 15.02 22.09
CA PRO A 72 1.42 14.83 22.28
C PRO A 72 0.82 13.80 21.31
N ILE A 73 1.25 13.81 20.04
CA ILE A 73 0.79 12.85 19.03
C ILE A 73 1.25 11.44 19.38
N GLY A 74 2.51 11.28 19.83
CA GLY A 74 3.03 9.99 20.27
C GLY A 74 2.27 9.43 21.46
N ILE A 75 2.01 10.25 22.49
CA ILE A 75 1.22 9.85 23.65
C ILE A 75 -0.20 9.45 23.24
N GLY A 76 -0.87 10.26 22.40
CA GLY A 76 -2.21 9.96 21.88
C GLY A 76 -2.23 8.66 21.09
N GLY A 77 -1.25 8.41 20.25
CA GLY A 77 -1.08 7.17 19.51
C GLY A 77 -0.88 5.95 20.42
N CYS A 78 -0.05 6.07 21.46
CA CYS A 78 0.13 5.02 22.46
C CYS A 78 -1.16 4.70 23.23
N ILE A 79 -1.89 5.72 23.68
CA ILE A 79 -3.18 5.55 24.37
C ILE A 79 -4.19 4.85 23.43
N PHE A 80 -4.25 5.27 22.17
CA PHE A 80 -5.13 4.65 21.17
C PHE A 80 -4.78 3.17 20.93
N LEU A 81 -3.49 2.84 20.76
CA LEU A 81 -3.05 1.47 20.55
C LEU A 81 -3.30 0.58 21.76
N ILE A 82 -3.06 1.08 22.97
CA ILE A 82 -3.35 0.39 24.22
C ILE A 82 -4.86 0.14 24.34
N GLY A 83 -5.69 1.17 24.10
CA GLY A 83 -7.14 1.05 24.11
C GLY A 83 -7.65 0.03 23.08
N MET A 84 -7.09 0.06 21.88
CA MET A 84 -7.41 -0.91 20.82
C MET A 84 -6.96 -2.33 21.20
N GLY A 85 -5.78 -2.47 21.81
CA GLY A 85 -5.30 -3.76 22.32
C GLY A 85 -6.21 -4.33 23.39
N ILE A 86 -6.62 -3.53 24.39
CA ILE A 86 -7.57 -3.92 25.43
C ILE A 86 -8.92 -4.31 24.81
N TYR A 87 -9.41 -3.52 23.85
CA TYR A 87 -10.66 -3.84 23.15
C TYR A 87 -10.58 -5.21 22.46
N PHE A 88 -9.50 -5.50 21.73
CA PHE A 88 -9.35 -6.79 21.04
C PHE A 88 -9.19 -7.96 21.99
N VAL A 89 -8.51 -7.78 23.11
CA VAL A 89 -8.27 -8.86 24.08
C VAL A 89 -9.51 -9.14 24.94
N PHE A 90 -10.21 -8.10 25.41
CA PHE A 90 -11.27 -8.24 26.41
C PHE A 90 -12.69 -8.14 25.84
N ILE A 91 -12.90 -7.43 24.73
CA ILE A 91 -14.24 -7.15 24.21
C ILE A 91 -14.54 -7.97 22.97
N LYS A 92 -13.57 -8.09 22.05
CA LYS A 92 -13.75 -8.89 20.84
C LYS A 92 -13.55 -10.36 21.16
N LYS A 93 -14.65 -11.10 21.42
CA LYS A 93 -14.61 -12.56 21.39
C LYS A 93 -14.18 -13.01 20.01
N ILE A 94 -12.96 -13.52 19.90
CA ILE A 94 -12.51 -14.20 18.70
C ILE A 94 -13.25 -15.54 18.71
N GLU A 95 -14.38 -15.62 18.01
CA GLU A 95 -14.91 -16.94 17.67
C GLU A 95 -13.82 -17.64 16.85
N PRO A 96 -13.36 -18.84 17.27
CA PRO A 96 -12.43 -19.60 16.46
C PRO A 96 -13.13 -19.90 15.14
N ARG A 97 -12.77 -19.14 14.10
CA ARG A 97 -13.26 -19.37 12.75
C ARG A 97 -12.90 -20.80 12.41
N ARG A 98 -13.90 -21.66 12.26
CA ARG A 98 -13.71 -23.04 11.83
C ARG A 98 -12.84 -22.97 10.57
N LEU A 99 -11.72 -23.68 10.58
CA LEU A 99 -10.71 -23.74 9.49
C LEU A 99 -11.27 -24.34 8.18
N GLN A 100 -12.57 -24.25 7.95
CA GLN A 100 -13.27 -24.90 6.82
C GLN A 100 -13.96 -23.93 5.87
N GLU A 101 -13.92 -22.63 6.12
CA GLU A 101 -14.35 -21.71 5.06
C GLU A 101 -13.12 -20.97 4.53
N PRO A 102 -12.82 -21.11 3.23
CA PRO A 102 -11.85 -20.25 2.60
C PRO A 102 -12.27 -18.81 2.90
N VAL A 103 -11.32 -17.94 3.25
CA VAL A 103 -11.58 -16.52 3.36
C VAL A 103 -12.23 -16.09 2.04
N GLU A 104 -13.53 -15.94 2.04
CA GLU A 104 -14.23 -15.15 1.03
C GLU A 104 -13.81 -13.69 1.23
N ILE A 105 -12.57 -13.41 0.84
CA ILE A 105 -12.25 -12.10 0.32
C ILE A 105 -13.03 -12.09 -0.98
N ALA A 106 -14.06 -11.24 -1.06
CA ALA A 106 -14.96 -11.09 -2.18
C ALA A 106 -14.20 -11.26 -3.52
N GLY A 107 -14.21 -12.46 -4.03
CA GLY A 107 -13.48 -12.88 -5.19
C GLY A 107 -13.93 -14.29 -5.49
N ASP A 108 -14.97 -14.36 -6.27
CA ASP A 108 -15.63 -15.53 -6.78
C ASP A 108 -14.75 -16.78 -6.84
N GLU A 109 -15.24 -17.84 -6.20
CA GLU A 109 -14.93 -19.21 -6.50
C GLU A 109 -14.82 -19.36 -8.02
N TYR A 110 -13.72 -19.93 -8.52
CA TYR A 110 -13.61 -20.35 -9.90
C TYR A 110 -14.66 -21.42 -10.18
N THR A 111 -15.88 -20.98 -10.43
CA THR A 111 -16.86 -21.78 -11.15
C THR A 111 -16.69 -21.49 -12.62
N PRO A 112 -16.48 -22.49 -13.48
CA PRO A 112 -16.46 -22.33 -14.93
C PRO A 112 -17.90 -22.13 -15.46
N THR A 113 -18.64 -21.25 -14.85
CA THR A 113 -19.92 -20.77 -15.34
C THR A 113 -19.66 -19.45 -16.02
N GLY A 114 -19.90 -19.35 -17.30
CA GLY A 114 -19.67 -18.24 -18.25
C GLY A 114 -19.98 -16.80 -17.82
N LYS A 115 -19.76 -16.43 -16.57
CA LYS A 115 -19.83 -15.07 -16.08
C LYS A 115 -18.60 -14.31 -16.58
N LYS A 116 -18.84 -13.23 -17.30
CA LYS A 116 -17.79 -12.31 -17.74
C LYS A 116 -17.00 -11.79 -16.53
N THR A 117 -15.69 -12.00 -16.52
CA THR A 117 -14.79 -11.46 -15.48
C THR A 117 -14.91 -9.95 -15.42
N ASN A 118 -15.23 -9.43 -14.25
CA ASN A 118 -15.31 -7.99 -14.05
C ASN A 118 -13.92 -7.40 -13.66
N TYR A 119 -13.14 -7.05 -14.67
CA TYR A 119 -11.81 -6.49 -14.48
C TYR A 119 -11.81 -5.17 -13.69
N PHE A 120 -12.88 -4.39 -13.76
CA PHE A 120 -13.02 -3.16 -12.97
C PHE A 120 -13.14 -3.47 -11.47
N ALA A 121 -13.90 -4.51 -11.11
CA ALA A 121 -13.99 -4.96 -9.72
C ALA A 121 -12.63 -5.45 -9.20
N ILE A 122 -11.86 -6.16 -10.03
CA ILE A 122 -10.50 -6.60 -9.68
C ILE A 122 -9.57 -5.40 -9.48
N MET A 123 -9.60 -4.41 -10.35
CA MET A 123 -8.84 -3.16 -10.22
C MET A 123 -9.22 -2.41 -8.95
N SER A 124 -10.51 -2.26 -8.68
CA SER A 124 -11.01 -1.61 -7.46
C SER A 124 -10.56 -2.34 -6.20
N SER A 125 -10.51 -3.68 -6.23
CA SER A 125 -10.00 -4.46 -5.09
C SER A 125 -8.51 -4.20 -4.86
N GLY A 126 -7.69 -4.09 -5.91
CA GLY A 126 -6.29 -3.71 -5.82
C GLY A 126 -6.10 -2.34 -5.19
N PHE A 127 -6.88 -1.37 -5.65
CA PHE A 127 -6.90 -0.02 -5.09
C PHE A 127 -7.24 -0.02 -3.59
N ILE A 128 -8.33 -0.68 -3.20
CA ILE A 128 -8.81 -0.70 -1.82
C ILE A 128 -7.81 -1.42 -0.90
N ILE A 129 -7.33 -2.59 -1.30
CA ILE A 129 -6.38 -3.38 -0.51
C ILE A 129 -5.09 -2.60 -0.27
N ASN A 130 -4.58 -1.91 -1.30
CA ASN A 130 -3.37 -1.11 -1.17
C ASN A 130 -3.60 0.18 -0.37
N THR A 131 -4.70 0.89 -0.63
CA THR A 131 -5.05 2.15 0.06
C THR A 131 -5.27 1.94 1.55
N LEU A 132 -5.90 0.84 1.94
CA LEU A 132 -6.18 0.52 3.35
C LEU A 132 -5.03 -0.24 4.03
N ASN A 133 -3.94 -0.50 3.33
CA ASN A 133 -2.78 -1.18 3.91
C ASN A 133 -1.99 -0.20 4.80
N PRO A 134 -1.96 -0.40 6.12
CA PRO A 134 -1.26 0.52 7.03
C PRO A 134 0.25 0.58 6.77
N ALA A 135 0.85 -0.48 6.25
CA ALA A 135 2.27 -0.50 5.91
C ALA A 135 2.55 0.43 4.71
N VAL A 136 1.68 0.47 3.71
CA VAL A 136 1.79 1.35 2.54
C VAL A 136 1.61 2.80 2.95
N ILE A 137 0.58 3.09 3.75
CA ILE A 137 0.32 4.43 4.28
C ILE A 137 1.55 4.94 5.05
N SER A 138 2.00 4.15 6.02
CA SER A 138 3.15 4.49 6.86
C SER A 138 4.41 4.70 6.03
N PHE A 139 4.65 3.85 5.03
CA PHE A 139 5.80 3.96 4.15
C PHE A 139 5.81 5.31 3.42
N TRP A 140 4.74 5.67 2.71
CA TRP A 140 4.69 6.90 1.93
C TRP A 140 4.74 8.16 2.81
N VAL A 141 4.06 8.15 3.96
CA VAL A 141 4.07 9.29 4.90
C VAL A 141 5.46 9.48 5.52
N ILE A 142 6.10 8.41 6.01
CA ILE A 142 7.44 8.49 6.61
C ILE A 142 8.47 8.90 5.57
N MET A 143 8.41 8.35 4.36
CA MET A 143 9.32 8.73 3.27
C MET A 143 9.16 10.20 2.88
N ALA A 144 7.93 10.69 2.72
CA ALA A 144 7.69 12.09 2.38
C ALA A 144 8.21 13.02 3.48
N ALA A 145 7.95 12.71 4.76
CA ALA A 145 8.43 13.49 5.89
C ALA A 145 9.97 13.51 5.97
N SER A 146 10.61 12.33 5.81
CA SER A 146 12.07 12.19 5.85
C SER A 146 12.76 12.95 4.71
N LEU A 147 12.23 12.84 3.50
CA LEU A 147 12.79 13.52 2.33
C LEU A 147 12.54 15.03 2.36
N ALA A 148 11.42 15.48 2.94
CA ALA A 148 11.09 16.90 3.04
C ALA A 148 12.07 17.68 3.94
N SER A 149 12.77 17.01 4.86
CA SER A 149 13.77 17.63 5.73
C SER A 149 15.14 17.83 5.05
N VAL A 150 15.41 17.11 3.95
CA VAL A 150 16.74 17.05 3.33
C VAL A 150 16.73 17.55 1.88
N TYR A 151 15.64 17.31 1.15
CA TYR A 151 15.55 17.54 -0.28
C TYR A 151 14.58 18.66 -0.65
N SER A 152 14.93 19.42 -1.71
CA SER A 152 14.03 20.39 -2.32
C SER A 152 12.78 19.70 -2.88
N PHE A 153 11.72 20.47 -3.12
CA PHE A 153 10.48 19.94 -3.70
C PHE A 153 10.73 19.24 -5.05
N ASN A 154 11.58 19.84 -5.92
CA ASN A 154 11.89 19.28 -7.23
C ASN A 154 12.67 17.96 -7.13
N ASP A 155 13.63 17.87 -6.21
CA ASP A 155 14.37 16.62 -5.98
C ASP A 155 13.47 15.52 -5.45
N ARG A 156 12.52 15.85 -4.56
CA ARG A 156 11.53 14.90 -4.07
C ARG A 156 10.65 14.34 -5.19
N ILE A 157 10.20 15.17 -6.13
CA ILE A 157 9.46 14.71 -7.30
C ILE A 157 10.28 13.70 -8.09
N ILE A 158 11.56 13.97 -8.32
CA ILE A 158 12.46 13.05 -9.03
C ILE A 158 12.59 11.74 -8.27
N ILE A 159 12.82 11.78 -6.96
CA ILE A 159 12.94 10.59 -6.10
C ILE A 159 11.69 9.72 -6.19
N PHE A 160 10.51 10.32 -5.97
CA PHE A 160 9.25 9.57 -5.98
C PHE A 160 8.86 9.06 -7.35
N THR A 161 9.06 9.84 -8.41
CA THR A 161 8.78 9.40 -9.79
C THR A 161 9.68 8.23 -10.18
N THR A 162 10.96 8.29 -9.83
CA THR A 162 11.89 7.19 -10.06
C THR A 162 11.48 5.95 -9.26
N CYS A 163 11.16 6.12 -7.99
CA CYS A 163 10.73 5.04 -7.12
C CYS A 163 9.46 4.35 -7.65
N LEU A 164 8.43 5.12 -8.01
CA LEU A 164 7.19 4.60 -8.58
C LEU A 164 7.43 3.90 -9.92
N GLY A 165 8.19 4.52 -10.83
CA GLY A 165 8.47 3.94 -12.15
C GLY A 165 9.17 2.60 -12.06
N VAL A 166 10.19 2.48 -11.22
CA VAL A 166 10.92 1.22 -11.02
C VAL A 166 10.03 0.16 -10.37
N ASN A 167 9.20 0.53 -9.38
CA ASN A 167 8.24 -0.39 -8.78
C ASN A 167 7.20 -0.88 -9.79
N MET A 168 6.63 0.00 -10.59
CA MET A 168 5.66 -0.37 -11.63
C MET A 168 6.27 -1.36 -12.63
N LEU A 169 7.53 -1.14 -13.03
CA LEU A 169 8.25 -2.09 -13.91
C LEU A 169 8.46 -3.45 -13.23
N ALA A 170 8.84 -3.46 -11.95
CA ALA A 170 9.02 -4.70 -11.19
C ALA A 170 7.70 -5.46 -11.02
N ASP A 171 6.59 -4.76 -10.82
CA ASP A 171 5.26 -5.36 -10.67
C ASP A 171 4.78 -6.05 -11.95
N VAL A 172 5.13 -5.52 -13.12
CA VAL A 172 4.87 -6.20 -14.40
C VAL A 172 5.51 -7.59 -14.43
N GLY A 173 6.69 -7.74 -13.84
CA GLY A 173 7.38 -9.04 -13.75
C GLY A 173 6.74 -10.03 -12.76
N LYS A 174 5.83 -9.57 -11.90
CA LYS A 174 5.11 -10.42 -10.91
C LYS A 174 3.83 -11.03 -11.47
N VAL A 175 3.36 -10.59 -12.65
CA VAL A 175 2.16 -11.05 -13.39
C VAL A 175 2.54 -12.03 -14.50
#